data_257fe34e4a5d1695abdc21f4ca84c843
#
_entry.id   257fe34e4a5d1695abdc21f4ca84c843
#
_cell.length_a   1.000
_cell.length_b   1.000
_cell.length_c   1.000
_cell.angle_alpha   90.00
_cell.angle_beta   90.00
_cell.angle_gamma   90.00
#
_symmetry.space_group_name_H-M   'P 1'
#
loop_
_entity.id
_entity.type
_entity.pdbx_description
1 polymer ?
#
loop_
_entity_poly.entity_id
_entity_poly.type
_entity_poly.pdbx_seq_one_letter_code
_entity_poly.pdbx_strand_id
1 'polypeptide(L)'
;MHDISPITRAIRTGIAEDPNHGAVIPPLYLSTTYTFEDFNTKRIHDYSRDTNPTRDILIRALATLEEGVGGVTTSSGMGAITTLLFMLTNSEDHILVPADCYGGTWRLFESLAERGHFTCTTVDFTDINAVRAALQAHPTALVWIETPSNPTMRITDIAAVAAAAHEAGAVVVADNTFLTPLQQRPLSLGADYVMHSTTKYINGHSDVIGGAIIASTQQGADNLRFWANNLGTSGSAYDSHMIMRGLRSIGPRIAAHRTNAQAIAEALQAHPAVERVYYPGLPDHPGHDLASRQQDGFGAIVSFDLCGGLTAVKAFLDGLQLFTFAESLGGTESLIEHPTTMSHATMTEQARQAAGITEAMLRLAVGIEDTQDLLTDITMALDRAHRA
;
A
#
# COMPACT_ATOMS: atom_id res chain seq x y z
N MET A 1 20.84 6.04 22.64
CA MET A 1 21.09 6.43 21.25
C MET A 1 20.24 7.64 20.96
N HIS A 2 20.77 8.67 20.28
CA HIS A 2 19.93 9.78 19.82
C HIS A 2 18.83 9.23 18.91
N ASP A 3 17.65 9.83 18.99
CA ASP A 3 16.54 9.45 18.10
C ASP A 3 16.90 9.83 16.66
N ILE A 4 17.20 8.81 15.86
CA ILE A 4 17.60 8.99 14.46
C ILE A 4 16.36 8.96 13.55
N SER A 5 16.37 9.79 12.50
CA SER A 5 15.24 9.93 11.58
C SER A 5 14.84 8.61 10.89
N PRO A 6 13.58 8.46 10.47
CA PRO A 6 13.12 7.27 9.72
C PRO A 6 13.98 6.98 8.48
N ILE A 7 14.39 8.01 7.73
CA ILE A 7 15.27 7.85 6.56
C ILE A 7 16.62 7.22 6.97
N THR A 8 17.21 7.67 8.07
CA THR A 8 18.47 7.10 8.58
C THR A 8 18.25 5.64 9.03
N ARG A 9 17.13 5.33 9.67
CA ARG A 9 16.76 3.96 10.07
C ARG A 9 16.65 3.05 8.83
N ALA A 10 15.95 3.49 7.77
CA ALA A 10 15.82 2.75 6.51
C ALA A 10 17.20 2.39 5.91
N ILE A 11 18.13 3.34 5.91
CA ILE A 11 19.48 3.14 5.37
C ILE A 11 20.30 2.20 6.27
N ARG A 12 20.26 2.41 7.58
CA ARG A 12 21.24 1.81 8.52
C ARG A 12 20.89 0.41 9.01
N THR A 13 19.63 -0.03 8.90
CA THR A 13 19.24 -1.37 9.37
C THR A 13 20.03 -2.46 8.65
N GLY A 14 20.72 -3.31 9.39
CA GLY A 14 21.56 -4.40 8.89
C GLY A 14 22.94 -3.98 8.41
N ILE A 15 23.27 -2.69 8.37
CA ILE A 15 24.59 -2.22 7.92
C ILE A 15 25.68 -2.53 8.96
N ALA A 16 26.77 -3.18 8.49
CA ALA A 16 27.95 -3.56 9.31
C ALA A 16 27.60 -4.53 10.48
N GLU A 17 26.59 -5.36 10.28
CA GLU A 17 26.16 -6.36 11.27
C GLU A 17 26.65 -7.79 10.94
N ASP A 18 27.45 -8.01 9.87
CA ASP A 18 27.98 -9.34 9.52
C ASP A 18 29.10 -9.76 10.50
N PRO A 19 28.86 -10.80 11.34
CA PRO A 19 29.82 -11.22 12.32
C PRO A 19 30.98 -12.08 11.73
N ASN A 20 30.80 -12.59 10.49
CA ASN A 20 31.73 -13.55 9.93
C ASN A 20 32.86 -12.89 9.12
N HIS A 21 32.53 -11.91 8.30
CA HIS A 21 33.50 -11.28 7.39
C HIS A 21 33.51 -9.75 7.49
N GLY A 22 32.66 -9.16 8.34
CA GLY A 22 32.55 -7.71 8.48
C GLY A 22 32.03 -7.02 7.24
N ALA A 23 31.21 -7.72 6.43
CA ALA A 23 30.59 -7.13 5.25
C ALA A 23 29.70 -5.94 5.64
N VAL A 24 29.82 -4.81 4.91
CA VAL A 24 29.00 -3.62 5.19
C VAL A 24 27.54 -3.88 4.87
N ILE A 25 27.27 -4.57 3.77
CA ILE A 25 25.90 -4.98 3.38
C ILE A 25 25.65 -6.40 3.90
N PRO A 26 24.46 -6.69 4.47
CA PRO A 26 24.14 -8.02 4.96
C PRO A 26 24.28 -9.09 3.87
N PRO A 27 24.83 -10.26 4.20
CA PRO A 27 24.88 -11.40 3.28
C PRO A 27 23.49 -11.87 2.87
N LEU A 28 23.38 -12.41 1.66
CA LEU A 28 22.19 -13.07 1.15
C LEU A 28 22.24 -14.57 1.51
N TYR A 29 21.29 -15.02 2.33
CA TYR A 29 21.17 -16.41 2.76
C TYR A 29 20.09 -17.14 1.94
N LEU A 30 20.49 -17.96 0.96
CA LEU A 30 19.58 -18.73 0.11
C LEU A 30 19.28 -20.15 0.63
N SER A 31 19.87 -20.54 1.77
CA SER A 31 19.63 -21.87 2.36
C SER A 31 18.16 -22.07 2.71
N THR A 32 17.60 -23.25 2.37
CA THR A 32 16.26 -23.66 2.79
C THR A 32 16.24 -24.26 4.19
N THR A 33 17.37 -24.79 4.67
CA THR A 33 17.47 -25.51 5.96
C THR A 33 18.76 -25.17 6.68
N TYR A 34 18.75 -25.33 7.99
CA TYR A 34 19.89 -25.00 8.86
C TYR A 34 20.15 -26.17 9.83
N THR A 35 21.41 -26.32 10.25
CA THR A 35 21.78 -27.35 11.21
C THR A 35 21.26 -27.04 12.60
N PHE A 36 20.81 -28.04 13.33
CA PHE A 36 20.60 -27.94 14.78
C PHE A 36 21.95 -27.86 15.51
N GLU A 37 21.96 -27.31 16.71
CA GLU A 37 23.11 -27.34 17.60
C GLU A 37 23.35 -28.74 18.14
N ASP A 38 22.25 -29.41 18.58
CA ASP A 38 22.26 -30.76 19.12
C ASP A 38 20.90 -31.41 18.93
N PHE A 39 20.77 -32.68 19.35
CA PHE A 39 19.49 -33.36 19.36
C PHE A 39 18.44 -32.52 20.11
N ASN A 40 17.34 -32.23 19.41
CA ASN A 40 16.24 -31.41 19.91
C ASN A 40 16.61 -29.96 20.30
N THR A 41 17.77 -29.46 19.90
CA THR A 41 18.21 -28.08 20.17
C THR A 41 18.37 -27.30 18.85
N LYS A 42 17.38 -26.47 18.56
CA LYS A 42 17.36 -25.63 17.36
C LYS A 42 18.30 -24.43 17.50
N ARG A 43 18.85 -23.98 16.37
CA ARG A 43 19.43 -22.63 16.25
C ARG A 43 18.31 -21.59 16.09
N ILE A 44 18.68 -20.33 15.93
CA ILE A 44 17.74 -19.22 15.64
C ILE A 44 16.89 -19.53 14.39
N HIS A 45 17.51 -20.12 13.37
CA HIS A 45 16.85 -20.57 12.16
C HIS A 45 16.94 -22.09 12.03
N ASP A 46 15.88 -22.73 11.56
CA ASP A 46 15.86 -24.15 11.24
C ASP A 46 15.40 -24.41 9.79
N TYR A 47 14.41 -23.66 9.33
CA TYR A 47 13.86 -23.78 7.98
C TYR A 47 13.39 -22.45 7.42
N SER A 48 13.78 -22.13 6.17
CA SER A 48 13.58 -20.79 5.60
C SER A 48 12.11 -20.41 5.31
N ARG A 49 11.16 -21.36 5.28
CA ARG A 49 9.74 -20.97 5.23
C ARG A 49 9.30 -20.28 6.51
N ASP A 50 9.83 -20.68 7.67
CA ASP A 50 9.54 -20.05 8.95
C ASP A 50 10.36 -18.76 9.13
N THR A 51 11.69 -18.88 9.24
CA THR A 51 12.61 -17.74 9.42
C THR A 51 13.80 -17.81 8.47
N ASN A 52 14.33 -16.64 8.11
CA ASN A 52 15.52 -16.55 7.26
C ASN A 52 16.29 -15.26 7.59
N PRO A 53 17.61 -15.29 7.78
CA PRO A 53 18.39 -14.11 8.20
C PRO A 53 18.20 -12.89 7.30
N THR A 54 18.07 -13.10 6.00
CA THR A 54 17.88 -11.99 5.03
C THR A 54 16.48 -11.36 5.16
N ARG A 55 15.43 -12.19 5.31
CA ARG A 55 14.07 -11.70 5.53
C ARG A 55 13.93 -10.96 6.85
N ASP A 56 14.56 -11.46 7.89
CA ASP A 56 14.45 -10.88 9.24
C ASP A 56 15.02 -9.47 9.30
N ILE A 57 16.05 -9.16 8.49
CA ILE A 57 16.57 -7.79 8.35
C ILE A 57 15.53 -6.86 7.73
N LEU A 58 14.85 -7.29 6.66
CA LEU A 58 13.80 -6.50 6.03
C LEU A 58 12.62 -6.25 6.99
N ILE A 59 12.16 -7.30 7.69
CA ILE A 59 11.08 -7.16 8.68
C ILE A 59 11.47 -6.23 9.81
N ARG A 60 12.69 -6.34 10.35
CA ARG A 60 13.19 -5.44 11.39
C ARG A 60 13.22 -3.99 10.90
N ALA A 61 13.63 -3.75 9.64
CA ALA A 61 13.61 -2.41 9.06
C ALA A 61 12.20 -1.85 8.97
N LEU A 62 11.25 -2.61 8.41
CA LEU A 62 9.87 -2.18 8.24
C LEU A 62 9.15 -2.01 9.58
N ALA A 63 9.33 -2.95 10.54
CA ALA A 63 8.77 -2.83 11.88
C ALA A 63 9.26 -1.56 12.59
N THR A 64 10.55 -1.26 12.48
CA THR A 64 11.11 -0.03 13.07
C THR A 64 10.54 1.24 12.42
N LEU A 65 10.28 1.22 11.11
CA LEU A 65 9.74 2.37 10.38
C LEU A 65 8.25 2.59 10.66
N GLU A 66 7.48 1.51 10.80
CA GLU A 66 6.06 1.56 11.16
C GLU A 66 5.80 1.72 12.66
N GLU A 67 6.86 1.76 13.49
CA GLU A 67 6.76 1.80 14.95
C GLU A 67 6.06 0.55 15.54
N GLY A 68 6.18 -0.58 14.83
CA GLY A 68 5.68 -1.88 15.26
C GLY A 68 6.74 -2.75 15.93
N VAL A 69 6.35 -3.91 16.42
CA VAL A 69 7.24 -4.80 17.19
C VAL A 69 7.83 -5.95 16.38
N GLY A 70 7.21 -6.30 15.25
CA GLY A 70 7.62 -7.39 14.37
C GLY A 70 6.62 -7.66 13.28
N GLY A 71 6.83 -8.70 12.49
CA GLY A 71 5.96 -9.03 11.37
C GLY A 71 6.50 -10.12 10.47
N VAL A 72 6.00 -10.19 9.23
CA VAL A 72 6.41 -11.16 8.21
C VAL A 72 6.53 -10.50 6.84
N THR A 73 7.42 -11.04 5.99
CA THR A 73 7.37 -10.81 4.54
C THR A 73 6.56 -11.90 3.86
N THR A 74 5.85 -11.54 2.80
CA THR A 74 5.06 -12.46 1.99
C THR A 74 5.46 -12.40 0.52
N SER A 75 5.07 -13.41 -0.25
CA SER A 75 5.37 -13.52 -1.68
C SER A 75 4.74 -12.43 -2.55
N SER A 76 3.76 -11.72 -2.03
CA SER A 76 3.08 -10.60 -2.69
C SER A 76 2.23 -9.80 -1.69
N GLY A 77 1.76 -8.61 -2.06
CA GLY A 77 0.75 -7.88 -1.28
C GLY A 77 -0.53 -8.70 -1.09
N MET A 78 -1.00 -9.42 -2.12
CA MET A 78 -2.14 -10.34 -2.00
C MET A 78 -1.86 -11.49 -1.02
N GLY A 79 -0.62 -12.00 -0.97
CA GLY A 79 -0.20 -12.96 0.05
C GLY A 79 -0.28 -12.41 1.47
N ALA A 80 0.01 -11.12 1.66
CA ALA A 80 -0.15 -10.43 2.94
C ALA A 80 -1.65 -10.34 3.34
N ILE A 81 -2.50 -9.89 2.42
CA ILE A 81 -3.95 -9.81 2.63
C ILE A 81 -4.52 -11.20 2.98
N THR A 82 -4.17 -12.23 2.21
CA THR A 82 -4.61 -13.60 2.45
C THR A 82 -4.19 -14.09 3.84
N THR A 83 -2.94 -13.83 4.25
CA THR A 83 -2.44 -14.22 5.57
C THR A 83 -3.23 -13.55 6.69
N LEU A 84 -3.54 -12.26 6.57
CA LEU A 84 -4.34 -11.52 7.55
C LEU A 84 -5.77 -12.06 7.64
N LEU A 85 -6.43 -12.30 6.49
CA LEU A 85 -7.79 -12.82 6.48
C LEU A 85 -7.89 -14.18 7.16
N PHE A 86 -7.04 -15.14 6.78
CA PHE A 86 -7.05 -16.46 7.40
C PHE A 86 -6.63 -16.47 8.87
N MET A 87 -5.84 -15.49 9.30
CA MET A 87 -5.46 -15.33 10.71
C MET A 87 -6.57 -14.70 11.55
N LEU A 88 -7.30 -13.73 10.99
CA LEU A 88 -8.18 -12.83 11.75
C LEU A 88 -9.66 -13.15 11.62
N THR A 89 -10.05 -14.06 10.70
CA THR A 89 -11.47 -14.31 10.43
C THR A 89 -11.82 -15.79 10.36
N ASN A 90 -13.05 -16.11 10.73
CA ASN A 90 -13.70 -17.42 10.64
C ASN A 90 -15.02 -17.29 9.88
N SER A 91 -15.69 -18.43 9.60
CA SER A 91 -16.93 -18.48 8.82
C SER A 91 -18.13 -17.74 9.43
N GLU A 92 -18.10 -17.49 10.74
CA GLU A 92 -19.18 -16.79 11.46
C GLU A 92 -18.91 -15.29 11.60
N ASP A 93 -17.71 -14.85 11.21
CA ASP A 93 -17.28 -13.47 11.39
C ASP A 93 -17.86 -12.54 10.32
N HIS A 94 -17.92 -11.27 10.69
CA HIS A 94 -18.24 -10.17 9.81
C HIS A 94 -17.03 -9.25 9.65
N ILE A 95 -16.79 -8.76 8.43
CA ILE A 95 -15.75 -7.78 8.14
C ILE A 95 -16.35 -6.49 7.59
N LEU A 96 -15.76 -5.36 7.95
CA LEU A 96 -16.12 -4.05 7.45
C LEU A 96 -15.01 -3.51 6.56
N VAL A 97 -15.34 -3.13 5.31
CA VAL A 97 -14.36 -2.75 4.28
C VAL A 97 -14.75 -1.47 3.58
N PRO A 98 -13.79 -0.67 3.04
CA PRO A 98 -14.13 0.52 2.26
C PRO A 98 -14.70 0.16 0.89
N ALA A 99 -15.57 1.03 0.38
CA ALA A 99 -16.20 0.86 -0.93
C ALA A 99 -15.21 0.99 -2.10
N ASP A 100 -14.09 1.67 -1.88
CA ASP A 100 -13.08 2.06 -2.86
C ASP A 100 -11.68 1.58 -2.48
N CYS A 101 -11.54 0.31 -2.12
CA CYS A 101 -10.23 -0.32 -1.93
C CYS A 101 -9.66 -0.88 -3.24
N TYR A 102 -8.39 -1.28 -3.21
CA TYR A 102 -7.71 -1.92 -4.34
C TYR A 102 -8.56 -3.07 -4.93
N GLY A 103 -8.75 -3.07 -6.25
CA GLY A 103 -9.63 -4.03 -6.93
C GLY A 103 -9.29 -5.49 -6.67
N GLY A 104 -8.00 -5.82 -6.42
CA GLY A 104 -7.58 -7.16 -6.02
C GLY A 104 -8.06 -7.54 -4.62
N THR A 105 -8.03 -6.60 -3.68
CA THR A 105 -8.52 -6.76 -2.31
C THR A 105 -10.03 -6.95 -2.31
N TRP A 106 -10.75 -6.07 -3.01
CA TRP A 106 -12.20 -6.16 -3.17
C TRP A 106 -12.63 -7.53 -3.74
N ARG A 107 -12.01 -7.95 -4.84
CA ARG A 107 -12.29 -9.26 -5.47
C ARG A 107 -12.05 -10.43 -4.52
N LEU A 108 -11.00 -10.39 -3.70
CA LEU A 108 -10.71 -11.44 -2.74
C LEU A 108 -11.77 -11.47 -1.63
N PHE A 109 -12.18 -10.31 -1.11
CA PHE A 109 -13.22 -10.21 -0.08
C PHE A 109 -14.55 -10.79 -0.59
N GLU A 110 -15.01 -10.38 -1.76
CA GLU A 110 -16.24 -10.92 -2.36
C GLU A 110 -16.15 -12.43 -2.58
N SER A 111 -15.05 -12.91 -3.21
CA SER A 111 -14.90 -14.34 -3.49
C SER A 111 -14.88 -15.20 -2.24
N LEU A 112 -14.30 -14.73 -1.15
CA LEU A 112 -14.28 -15.45 0.12
C LEU A 112 -15.64 -15.37 0.85
N ALA A 113 -16.31 -14.22 0.80
CA ALA A 113 -17.65 -14.05 1.36
C ALA A 113 -18.68 -14.95 0.64
N GLU A 114 -18.65 -15.00 -0.70
CA GLU A 114 -19.50 -15.90 -1.50
C GLU A 114 -19.28 -17.38 -1.15
N ARG A 115 -18.08 -17.75 -0.73
CA ARG A 115 -17.74 -19.10 -0.27
C ARG A 115 -18.06 -19.36 1.21
N GLY A 116 -18.59 -18.36 1.91
CA GLY A 116 -18.95 -18.47 3.31
C GLY A 116 -17.77 -18.45 4.30
N HIS A 117 -16.63 -17.85 3.91
CA HIS A 117 -15.50 -17.70 4.84
C HIS A 117 -15.76 -16.61 5.89
N PHE A 118 -16.57 -15.63 5.58
CA PHE A 118 -17.06 -14.55 6.45
C PHE A 118 -18.22 -13.82 5.75
N THR A 119 -18.87 -12.90 6.45
CA THR A 119 -19.77 -11.90 5.84
C THR A 119 -19.06 -10.57 5.70
N CYS A 120 -19.44 -9.75 4.71
CA CYS A 120 -18.76 -8.50 4.40
C CYS A 120 -19.76 -7.36 4.19
N THR A 121 -19.51 -6.21 4.81
CA THR A 121 -20.24 -4.97 4.54
C THR A 121 -19.29 -3.90 4.03
N THR A 122 -19.71 -3.23 2.96
CA THR A 122 -18.98 -2.12 2.34
C THR A 122 -19.52 -0.79 2.84
N VAL A 123 -18.66 0.13 3.25
CA VAL A 123 -19.04 1.43 3.82
C VAL A 123 -18.14 2.54 3.26
N ASP A 124 -18.66 3.77 3.22
CA ASP A 124 -17.82 4.96 2.98
C ASP A 124 -17.05 5.32 4.26
N PHE A 125 -15.75 5.06 4.26
CA PHE A 125 -14.86 5.31 5.40
C PHE A 125 -14.51 6.79 5.60
N THR A 126 -14.92 7.66 4.70
CA THR A 126 -14.82 9.12 4.92
C THR A 126 -15.90 9.64 5.87
N ASP A 127 -16.99 8.87 6.06
CA ASP A 127 -18.06 9.16 7.02
C ASP A 127 -17.96 8.24 8.25
N ILE A 128 -17.39 8.77 9.33
CA ILE A 128 -17.25 8.04 10.61
C ILE A 128 -18.61 7.64 11.19
N ASN A 129 -19.70 8.36 10.91
CA ASN A 129 -21.01 8.00 11.41
C ASN A 129 -21.54 6.77 10.67
N ALA A 130 -21.30 6.65 9.36
CA ALA A 130 -21.61 5.45 8.59
C ALA A 130 -20.81 4.23 9.10
N VAL A 131 -19.54 4.39 9.41
CA VAL A 131 -18.68 3.35 10.02
C VAL A 131 -19.25 2.91 11.37
N ARG A 132 -19.58 3.85 12.26
CA ARG A 132 -20.18 3.55 13.58
C ARG A 132 -21.53 2.84 13.46
N ALA A 133 -22.38 3.26 12.54
CA ALA A 133 -23.68 2.62 12.30
C ALA A 133 -23.51 1.17 11.82
N ALA A 134 -22.55 0.90 10.94
CA ALA A 134 -22.26 -0.45 10.46
C ALA A 134 -21.72 -1.36 11.58
N LEU A 135 -20.81 -0.85 12.41
CA LEU A 135 -20.28 -1.56 13.59
C LEU A 135 -21.36 -1.88 14.63
N GLN A 136 -22.37 -1.01 14.77
CA GLN A 136 -23.51 -1.28 15.65
C GLN A 136 -24.52 -2.29 15.08
N ALA A 137 -24.60 -2.39 13.75
CA ALA A 137 -25.52 -3.28 13.07
C ALA A 137 -25.07 -4.76 13.09
N HIS A 138 -23.74 -4.99 13.12
CA HIS A 138 -23.15 -6.31 13.04
C HIS A 138 -21.98 -6.45 14.02
N PRO A 139 -21.86 -7.57 14.77
CA PRO A 139 -20.63 -7.93 15.47
C PRO A 139 -19.53 -8.11 14.43
N THR A 140 -18.57 -7.18 14.42
CA THR A 140 -17.51 -7.10 13.41
C THR A 140 -16.20 -7.60 14.01
N ALA A 141 -15.54 -8.56 13.36
CA ALA A 141 -14.24 -9.08 13.76
C ALA A 141 -13.08 -8.27 13.19
N LEU A 142 -13.23 -7.76 11.96
CA LEU A 142 -12.17 -7.07 11.23
C LEU A 142 -12.68 -5.80 10.55
N VAL A 143 -11.98 -4.70 10.73
CA VAL A 143 -12.12 -3.47 9.97
C VAL A 143 -10.89 -3.28 9.08
N TRP A 144 -11.09 -3.20 7.77
CA TRP A 144 -10.03 -3.00 6.79
C TRP A 144 -10.00 -1.54 6.34
N ILE A 145 -8.87 -0.87 6.51
CA ILE A 145 -8.64 0.52 6.09
C ILE A 145 -7.67 0.53 4.90
N GLU A 146 -7.98 1.32 3.88
CA GLU A 146 -7.04 1.69 2.82
C GLU A 146 -7.12 3.22 2.64
N THR A 147 -6.01 3.92 2.91
CA THR A 147 -5.99 5.39 2.83
C THR A 147 -4.60 5.94 2.53
N PRO A 148 -4.45 6.82 1.52
CA PRO A 148 -5.49 7.21 0.54
C PRO A 148 -6.03 6.01 -0.24
N SER A 149 -7.31 6.05 -0.60
CA SER A 149 -7.96 4.94 -1.34
C SER A 149 -7.53 4.92 -2.81
N ASN A 150 -7.71 3.77 -3.46
CA ASN A 150 -7.38 3.57 -4.87
C ASN A 150 -8.66 3.31 -5.70
N PRO A 151 -8.97 4.09 -6.73
CA PRO A 151 -8.18 5.19 -7.31
C PRO A 151 -8.61 6.60 -6.86
N THR A 152 -9.63 6.74 -6.03
CA THR A 152 -10.32 8.02 -5.76
C THR A 152 -9.62 8.89 -4.73
N MET A 153 -8.51 8.44 -4.16
CA MET A 153 -7.64 9.18 -3.22
C MET A 153 -8.37 9.73 -2.00
N ARG A 154 -9.48 9.10 -1.58
CA ARG A 154 -10.21 9.49 -0.37
C ARG A 154 -9.38 9.25 0.88
N ILE A 155 -9.56 10.11 1.87
CA ILE A 155 -8.82 10.03 3.14
C ILE A 155 -9.74 9.54 4.24
N THR A 156 -9.34 8.45 4.88
CA THR A 156 -9.98 7.91 6.09
C THR A 156 -9.25 8.41 7.33
N ASP A 157 -10.00 8.85 8.33
CA ASP A 157 -9.45 9.15 9.66
C ASP A 157 -9.14 7.83 10.39
N ILE A 158 -7.87 7.40 10.31
CA ILE A 158 -7.42 6.12 10.88
C ILE A 158 -7.70 6.08 12.38
N ALA A 159 -7.40 7.16 13.12
CA ALA A 159 -7.56 7.17 14.55
C ALA A 159 -9.03 7.08 14.97
N ALA A 160 -9.91 7.82 14.29
CA ALA A 160 -11.35 7.77 14.58
C ALA A 160 -11.97 6.40 14.25
N VAL A 161 -11.58 5.81 13.11
CA VAL A 161 -12.06 4.47 12.73
C VAL A 161 -11.51 3.40 13.67
N ALA A 162 -10.22 3.44 14.01
CA ALA A 162 -9.62 2.49 14.94
C ALA A 162 -10.28 2.54 16.32
N ALA A 163 -10.51 3.74 16.86
CA ALA A 163 -11.22 3.89 18.14
C ALA A 163 -12.63 3.28 18.09
N ALA A 164 -13.40 3.56 17.02
CA ALA A 164 -14.74 3.01 16.88
C ALA A 164 -14.74 1.48 16.69
N ALA A 165 -13.77 0.94 15.95
CA ALA A 165 -13.60 -0.50 15.77
C ALA A 165 -13.25 -1.20 17.10
N HIS A 166 -12.32 -0.66 17.86
CA HIS A 166 -11.93 -1.21 19.17
C HIS A 166 -13.07 -1.13 20.21
N GLU A 167 -13.88 -0.06 20.21
CA GLU A 167 -15.10 0.03 21.03
C GLU A 167 -16.09 -1.10 20.70
N ALA A 168 -16.11 -1.56 19.44
CA ALA A 168 -16.94 -2.68 18.96
C ALA A 168 -16.26 -4.06 19.11
N GLY A 169 -15.00 -4.11 19.58
CA GLY A 169 -14.21 -5.35 19.73
C GLY A 169 -13.57 -5.86 18.43
N ALA A 170 -13.54 -5.05 17.37
CA ALA A 170 -12.96 -5.42 16.09
C ALA A 170 -11.45 -5.11 16.01
N VAL A 171 -10.72 -5.95 15.27
CA VAL A 171 -9.31 -5.73 14.92
C VAL A 171 -9.21 -4.79 13.72
N VAL A 172 -8.21 -3.93 13.69
CA VAL A 172 -7.99 -2.96 12.60
C VAL A 172 -6.74 -3.29 11.80
N VAL A 173 -6.92 -3.45 10.51
CA VAL A 173 -5.83 -3.59 9.52
C VAL A 173 -5.82 -2.36 8.62
N ALA A 174 -4.63 -1.79 8.40
CA ALA A 174 -4.44 -0.69 7.46
C ALA A 174 -3.50 -1.09 6.31
N ASP A 175 -3.94 -0.93 5.08
CA ASP A 175 -3.08 -0.95 3.90
C ASP A 175 -2.39 0.41 3.74
N ASN A 176 -1.09 0.45 3.97
CA ASN A 176 -0.26 1.66 3.90
C ASN A 176 0.66 1.68 2.66
N THR A 177 0.28 0.95 1.62
CA THR A 177 1.09 0.78 0.41
C THR A 177 1.38 2.11 -0.29
N PHE A 178 0.39 3.03 -0.37
CA PHE A 178 0.53 4.30 -1.09
C PHE A 178 1.46 5.29 -0.42
N LEU A 179 1.43 5.37 0.91
CA LEU A 179 2.17 6.39 1.64
C LEU A 179 3.50 5.90 2.21
N THR A 180 3.66 4.61 2.40
CA THR A 180 4.84 4.03 3.06
C THR A 180 5.00 4.51 4.51
N PRO A 181 5.83 3.87 5.34
CA PRO A 181 6.05 4.34 6.71
C PRO A 181 6.76 5.71 6.81
N LEU A 182 7.25 6.25 5.68
CA LEU A 182 7.86 7.58 5.68
C LEU A 182 6.84 8.71 5.68
N GLN A 183 5.61 8.43 5.22
CA GLN A 183 4.58 9.46 5.10
C GLN A 183 3.35 9.20 5.99
N GLN A 184 3.12 7.96 6.42
CA GLN A 184 2.02 7.60 7.31
C GLN A 184 2.40 6.38 8.15
N ARG A 185 2.01 6.36 9.42
CA ARG A 185 2.28 5.27 10.38
C ARG A 185 0.98 4.85 11.06
N PRO A 186 0.19 3.96 10.44
CA PRO A 186 -1.13 3.57 10.95
C PRO A 186 -1.11 2.93 12.33
N LEU A 187 -0.03 2.22 12.71
CA LEU A 187 0.10 1.64 14.07
C LEU A 187 0.07 2.73 15.14
N SER A 188 0.75 3.87 14.91
CA SER A 188 0.72 5.01 15.83
C SER A 188 -0.65 5.69 15.92
N LEU A 189 -1.52 5.43 14.94
CA LEU A 189 -2.88 5.96 14.86
C LEU A 189 -3.93 4.95 15.35
N GLY A 190 -3.50 3.79 15.86
CA GLY A 190 -4.37 2.81 16.49
C GLY A 190 -4.68 1.57 15.64
N ALA A 191 -4.12 1.40 14.44
CA ALA A 191 -4.23 0.13 13.74
C ALA A 191 -3.50 -1.00 14.48
N ASP A 192 -4.03 -2.23 14.44
CA ASP A 192 -3.40 -3.40 15.04
C ASP A 192 -2.35 -4.02 14.13
N TYR A 193 -2.62 -3.96 12.83
CA TYR A 193 -1.72 -4.44 11.78
C TYR A 193 -1.64 -3.44 10.65
N VAL A 194 -0.44 -3.35 10.07
CA VAL A 194 -0.21 -2.61 8.82
C VAL A 194 0.28 -3.60 7.78
N MET A 195 -0.29 -3.53 6.58
CA MET A 195 0.21 -4.28 5.44
C MET A 195 0.78 -3.35 4.38
N HIS A 196 1.71 -3.89 3.61
CA HIS A 196 2.29 -3.26 2.44
C HIS A 196 2.37 -4.24 1.27
N SER A 197 2.02 -3.80 0.08
CA SER A 197 2.62 -4.34 -1.12
C SER A 197 4.03 -3.75 -1.26
N THR A 198 5.05 -4.51 -0.85
CA THR A 198 6.44 -4.05 -0.98
C THR A 198 6.89 -3.95 -2.43
N THR A 199 6.13 -4.53 -3.37
CA THR A 199 6.22 -4.37 -4.83
C THR A 199 6.32 -2.90 -5.26
N LYS A 200 5.65 -2.00 -4.50
CA LYS A 200 5.43 -0.60 -4.85
C LYS A 200 6.61 0.27 -4.37
N TYR A 201 6.36 1.41 -3.77
CA TYR A 201 7.37 2.38 -3.34
C TYR A 201 8.50 1.82 -2.48
N ILE A 202 8.24 0.77 -1.66
CA ILE A 202 9.25 0.20 -0.77
C ILE A 202 10.38 -0.43 -1.60
N ASN A 203 10.07 -1.28 -2.58
CA ASN A 203 11.04 -1.76 -3.56
C ASN A 203 11.42 -0.65 -4.55
N GLY A 204 10.43 -0.04 -5.20
CA GLY A 204 10.56 1.19 -5.99
C GLY A 204 11.29 1.05 -7.33
N HIS A 205 11.46 -0.18 -7.87
CA HIS A 205 12.22 -0.42 -9.11
C HIS A 205 11.49 -1.34 -10.10
N SER A 206 10.22 -1.64 -9.87
CA SER A 206 9.33 -2.43 -10.77
C SER A 206 9.88 -3.81 -11.16
N ASP A 207 10.75 -4.41 -10.33
CA ASP A 207 11.49 -5.65 -10.61
C ASP A 207 11.25 -6.77 -9.60
N VAL A 208 10.50 -6.53 -8.51
CA VAL A 208 10.21 -7.51 -7.44
C VAL A 208 8.74 -7.43 -7.03
N ILE A 209 8.10 -8.58 -6.90
CA ILE A 209 6.79 -8.73 -6.26
C ILE A 209 7.01 -9.16 -4.81
N GLY A 210 6.36 -8.48 -3.86
CA GLY A 210 6.45 -8.83 -2.45
C GLY A 210 5.38 -8.17 -1.60
N GLY A 211 5.25 -8.64 -0.38
CA GLY A 211 4.40 -8.05 0.64
C GLY A 211 5.05 -8.08 2.01
N ALA A 212 4.51 -7.30 2.92
CA ALA A 212 4.88 -7.34 4.34
C ALA A 212 3.68 -7.02 5.22
N ILE A 213 3.69 -7.56 6.43
CA ILE A 213 2.71 -7.25 7.47
C ILE A 213 3.49 -6.94 8.75
N ILE A 214 3.15 -5.85 9.39
CA ILE A 214 3.75 -5.41 10.65
C ILE A 214 2.65 -5.38 11.72
N ALA A 215 2.95 -5.90 12.91
CA ALA A 215 2.05 -5.95 14.05
C ALA A 215 2.42 -4.91 15.13
N SER A 216 1.41 -4.39 15.82
CA SER A 216 1.56 -3.51 16.96
C SER A 216 1.97 -4.26 18.25
N THR A 217 1.72 -5.58 18.34
CA THR A 217 1.98 -6.40 19.52
C THR A 217 2.85 -7.62 19.19
N GLN A 218 3.60 -8.12 20.20
CA GLN A 218 4.42 -9.34 20.04
C GLN A 218 3.54 -10.54 19.72
N GLN A 219 2.39 -10.71 20.38
CA GLN A 219 1.46 -11.79 20.10
C GLN A 219 0.97 -11.75 18.66
N GLY A 220 0.69 -10.54 18.13
CA GLY A 220 0.31 -10.35 16.73
C GLY A 220 1.44 -10.76 15.77
N ALA A 221 2.68 -10.40 16.07
CA ALA A 221 3.84 -10.78 15.26
C ALA A 221 4.08 -12.30 15.27
N ASP A 222 3.92 -12.96 16.42
CA ASP A 222 4.06 -14.42 16.57
C ASP A 222 2.95 -15.15 15.80
N ASN A 223 1.72 -14.66 15.85
CA ASN A 223 0.59 -15.20 15.10
C ASN A 223 0.81 -15.03 13.58
N LEU A 224 1.30 -13.89 13.13
CA LEU A 224 1.64 -13.66 11.71
C LEU A 224 2.66 -14.68 11.22
N ARG A 225 3.72 -14.90 12.01
CA ARG A 225 4.75 -15.89 11.68
C ARG A 225 4.16 -17.29 11.57
N PHE A 226 3.33 -17.70 12.54
CA PHE A 226 2.65 -18.98 12.53
C PHE A 226 1.80 -19.16 11.26
N TRP A 227 0.95 -18.19 10.94
CA TRP A 227 0.05 -18.28 9.80
C TRP A 227 0.77 -18.20 8.45
N ALA A 228 1.74 -17.29 8.29
CA ALA A 228 2.52 -17.19 7.06
C ALA A 228 3.30 -18.50 6.76
N ASN A 229 3.86 -19.13 7.80
CA ASN A 229 4.53 -20.43 7.69
C ASN A 229 3.54 -21.54 7.26
N ASN A 230 2.37 -21.63 7.89
CA ASN A 230 1.39 -22.68 7.61
C ASN A 230 0.67 -22.52 6.27
N LEU A 231 0.34 -21.29 5.88
CA LEU A 231 -0.24 -20.98 4.57
C LEU A 231 0.80 -21.06 3.44
N GLY A 232 2.10 -21.00 3.78
CA GLY A 232 3.16 -21.00 2.79
C GLY A 232 3.29 -19.67 2.03
N THR A 233 2.81 -18.57 2.60
CA THR A 233 2.84 -17.24 1.96
C THR A 233 4.16 -16.50 2.16
N SER A 234 5.13 -17.08 2.86
CA SER A 234 6.43 -16.48 3.17
C SER A 234 7.16 -15.96 1.93
N GLY A 235 7.74 -14.77 2.03
CA GLY A 235 8.52 -14.15 0.97
C GLY A 235 9.86 -14.85 0.71
N SER A 236 10.42 -14.64 -0.49
CA SER A 236 11.74 -15.14 -0.87
C SER A 236 12.87 -14.35 -0.19
N ALA A 237 13.97 -15.02 0.13
CA ALA A 237 15.17 -14.35 0.66
C ALA A 237 15.81 -13.42 -0.39
N TYR A 238 15.82 -13.82 -1.66
CA TYR A 238 16.35 -12.99 -2.74
C TYR A 238 15.53 -11.71 -2.92
N ASP A 239 14.21 -11.84 -3.01
CA ASP A 239 13.32 -10.69 -3.16
C ASP A 239 13.42 -9.75 -1.96
N SER A 240 13.52 -10.30 -0.73
CA SER A 240 13.72 -9.51 0.48
C SER A 240 15.03 -8.72 0.47
N HIS A 241 16.10 -9.29 -0.11
CA HIS A 241 17.37 -8.60 -0.31
C HIS A 241 17.23 -7.43 -1.30
N MET A 242 16.52 -7.63 -2.41
CA MET A 242 16.25 -6.60 -3.42
C MET A 242 15.36 -5.49 -2.84
N ILE A 243 14.29 -5.85 -2.13
CA ILE A 243 13.41 -4.90 -1.43
C ILE A 243 14.21 -4.08 -0.40
N MET A 244 15.10 -4.71 0.36
CA MET A 244 15.96 -4.00 1.31
C MET A 244 16.90 -3.02 0.61
N ARG A 245 17.40 -3.36 -0.59
CA ARG A 245 18.18 -2.45 -1.43
C ARG A 245 17.35 -1.24 -1.87
N GLY A 246 16.09 -1.46 -2.32
CA GLY A 246 15.15 -0.40 -2.65
C GLY A 246 14.82 0.50 -1.45
N LEU A 247 14.56 -0.11 -0.29
CA LEU A 247 14.24 0.60 0.95
C LEU A 247 15.34 1.61 1.34
N ARG A 248 16.61 1.30 1.10
CA ARG A 248 17.72 2.21 1.43
C ARG A 248 17.73 3.52 0.63
N SER A 249 17.06 3.56 -0.51
CA SER A 249 16.92 4.77 -1.33
C SER A 249 15.49 5.37 -1.28
N ILE A 250 14.64 4.88 -0.37
CA ILE A 250 13.23 5.32 -0.31
C ILE A 250 13.09 6.82 -0.01
N GLY A 251 13.91 7.37 0.88
CA GLY A 251 13.84 8.79 1.28
C GLY A 251 13.96 9.76 0.10
N PRO A 252 15.08 9.78 -0.64
CA PRO A 252 15.22 10.65 -1.81
C PRO A 252 14.22 10.33 -2.92
N ARG A 253 13.82 9.06 -3.12
CA ARG A 253 12.77 8.72 -4.11
C ARG A 253 11.42 9.34 -3.74
N ILE A 254 10.96 9.15 -2.51
CA ILE A 254 9.68 9.70 -2.04
C ILE A 254 9.69 11.24 -2.12
N ALA A 255 10.80 11.90 -1.83
CA ALA A 255 10.91 13.36 -1.96
C ALA A 255 10.71 13.80 -3.42
N ALA A 256 11.37 13.14 -4.38
CA ALA A 256 11.22 13.44 -5.80
C ALA A 256 9.81 13.12 -6.31
N HIS A 257 9.26 11.94 -5.98
CA HIS A 257 7.88 11.55 -6.31
C HIS A 257 6.86 12.62 -5.88
N ARG A 258 6.95 13.08 -4.63
CA ARG A 258 6.03 14.09 -4.07
C ARG A 258 6.14 15.43 -4.78
N THR A 259 7.35 15.89 -5.08
CA THR A 259 7.57 17.14 -5.80
C THR A 259 6.93 17.08 -7.18
N ASN A 260 7.15 16.00 -7.92
CA ASN A 260 6.58 15.80 -9.24
C ASN A 260 5.06 15.69 -9.20
N ALA A 261 4.51 14.91 -8.26
CA ALA A 261 3.06 14.73 -8.13
C ALA A 261 2.33 16.02 -7.81
N GLN A 262 2.88 16.86 -6.93
CA GLN A 262 2.31 18.17 -6.62
C GLN A 262 2.26 19.05 -7.87
N ALA A 263 3.36 19.17 -8.59
CA ALA A 263 3.44 19.98 -9.82
C ALA A 263 2.47 19.48 -10.91
N ILE A 264 2.35 18.17 -11.08
CA ILE A 264 1.40 17.54 -12.02
C ILE A 264 -0.04 17.81 -11.59
N ALA A 265 -0.38 17.63 -10.30
CA ALA A 265 -1.74 17.87 -9.81
C ALA A 265 -2.17 19.33 -10.01
N GLU A 266 -1.29 20.29 -9.77
CA GLU A 266 -1.55 21.72 -10.01
C GLU A 266 -1.74 22.02 -11.51
N ALA A 267 -0.92 21.43 -12.37
CA ALA A 267 -1.05 21.59 -13.83
C ALA A 267 -2.36 20.97 -14.35
N LEU A 268 -2.76 19.80 -13.86
CA LEU A 268 -4.03 19.17 -14.18
C LEU A 268 -5.22 20.04 -13.74
N GLN A 269 -5.19 20.55 -12.51
CA GLN A 269 -6.25 21.39 -11.97
C GLN A 269 -6.45 22.70 -12.76
N ALA A 270 -5.37 23.26 -13.30
CA ALA A 270 -5.43 24.49 -14.07
C ALA A 270 -5.88 24.29 -15.53
N HIS A 271 -5.96 23.06 -16.04
CA HIS A 271 -6.19 22.81 -17.46
C HIS A 271 -7.68 22.59 -17.80
N PRO A 272 -8.22 23.26 -18.84
CA PRO A 272 -9.66 23.20 -19.17
C PRO A 272 -10.16 21.84 -19.67
N ALA A 273 -9.28 20.91 -20.04
CA ALA A 273 -9.62 19.54 -20.39
C ALA A 273 -9.90 18.66 -19.17
N VAL A 274 -9.60 19.13 -17.96
CA VAL A 274 -9.76 18.36 -16.71
C VAL A 274 -11.02 18.85 -16.00
N GLU A 275 -11.90 17.92 -15.69
CA GLU A 275 -13.12 18.19 -14.94
C GLU A 275 -12.87 18.17 -13.43
N ARG A 276 -12.03 17.24 -12.98
CA ARG A 276 -11.74 17.05 -11.55
C ARG A 276 -10.37 16.41 -11.34
N VAL A 277 -9.68 16.82 -10.27
CA VAL A 277 -8.44 16.17 -9.80
C VAL A 277 -8.66 15.59 -8.42
N TYR A 278 -8.15 14.38 -8.20
CA TYR A 278 -8.18 13.66 -6.93
C TYR A 278 -6.73 13.56 -6.41
N TYR A 279 -6.33 14.49 -5.58
CA TYR A 279 -5.02 14.52 -4.96
C TYR A 279 -5.07 15.23 -3.61
N PRO A 280 -4.76 14.55 -2.49
CA PRO A 280 -4.89 15.15 -1.16
C PRO A 280 -4.00 16.37 -0.90
N GLY A 281 -2.97 16.57 -1.72
CA GLY A 281 -2.09 17.75 -1.66
C GLY A 281 -2.71 19.04 -2.19
N LEU A 282 -3.87 18.98 -2.86
CA LEU A 282 -4.60 20.17 -3.30
C LEU A 282 -5.51 20.68 -2.18
N PRO A 283 -5.53 22.00 -1.90
CA PRO A 283 -6.32 22.55 -0.79
C PRO A 283 -7.84 22.35 -0.88
N ASP A 284 -8.37 22.17 -2.09
CA ASP A 284 -9.78 21.93 -2.35
C ASP A 284 -10.19 20.44 -2.31
N HIS A 285 -9.22 19.53 -2.09
CA HIS A 285 -9.53 18.13 -1.89
C HIS A 285 -10.27 17.94 -0.54
N PRO A 286 -11.41 17.19 -0.50
CA PRO A 286 -12.24 17.06 0.70
C PRO A 286 -11.48 16.52 1.92
N GLY A 287 -10.45 15.72 1.71
CA GLY A 287 -9.61 15.14 2.77
C GLY A 287 -8.32 15.90 3.07
N HIS A 288 -8.07 17.08 2.48
CA HIS A 288 -6.80 17.81 2.59
C HIS A 288 -6.41 18.09 4.04
N ASP A 289 -7.32 18.67 4.82
CA ASP A 289 -7.07 19.03 6.22
C ASP A 289 -6.77 17.81 7.10
N LEU A 290 -7.47 16.70 6.86
CA LEU A 290 -7.24 15.45 7.57
C LEU A 290 -5.88 14.86 7.16
N ALA A 291 -5.59 14.79 5.86
CA ALA A 291 -4.31 14.32 5.35
C ALA A 291 -3.14 15.14 5.92
N SER A 292 -3.28 16.46 5.96
CA SER A 292 -2.26 17.36 6.53
C SER A 292 -1.96 17.12 8.02
N ARG A 293 -2.92 16.59 8.77
CA ARG A 293 -2.73 16.24 10.20
C ARG A 293 -2.22 14.83 10.41
N GLN A 294 -2.64 13.89 9.55
CA GLN A 294 -2.40 12.46 9.72
C GLN A 294 -1.13 11.98 9.01
N GLN A 295 -0.67 12.72 7.98
CA GLN A 295 0.35 12.30 7.05
C GLN A 295 1.51 13.31 7.00
N ASP A 296 2.74 12.80 6.79
CA ASP A 296 3.94 13.61 6.56
C ASP A 296 4.11 13.96 5.04
N GLY A 297 3.08 13.71 4.24
CA GLY A 297 3.03 14.01 2.80
C GLY A 297 1.84 13.35 2.13
N PHE A 298 1.55 13.76 0.90
CA PHE A 298 0.33 13.40 0.18
C PHE A 298 0.49 12.28 -0.85
N GLY A 299 1.64 11.60 -0.85
CA GLY A 299 1.93 10.54 -1.82
C GLY A 299 2.25 11.07 -3.21
N ALA A 300 2.21 10.16 -4.20
CA ALA A 300 2.49 10.48 -5.58
C ALA A 300 1.55 9.77 -6.58
N ILE A 301 0.36 9.44 -6.12
CA ILE A 301 -0.74 9.01 -6.98
C ILE A 301 -1.66 10.19 -7.19
N VAL A 302 -1.95 10.48 -8.44
CA VAL A 302 -2.86 11.56 -8.84
C VAL A 302 -3.89 10.96 -9.79
N SER A 303 -5.16 11.02 -9.42
CA SER A 303 -6.26 10.64 -10.31
C SER A 303 -6.99 11.89 -10.81
N PHE A 304 -7.57 11.81 -12.00
CA PHE A 304 -8.33 12.93 -12.56
C PHE A 304 -9.35 12.43 -13.56
N ASP A 305 -10.42 13.21 -13.73
CA ASP A 305 -11.44 13.02 -14.76
C ASP A 305 -11.22 14.01 -15.90
N LEU A 306 -11.31 13.50 -17.14
CA LEU A 306 -11.25 14.33 -18.34
C LEU A 306 -12.67 14.78 -18.77
N CYS A 307 -12.79 16.04 -19.18
CA CYS A 307 -13.95 16.48 -19.97
C CYS A 307 -13.97 15.72 -21.31
N GLY A 308 -15.17 15.32 -21.79
CA GLY A 308 -15.30 14.63 -23.08
C GLY A 308 -15.28 13.08 -23.01
N GLY A 309 -15.19 12.50 -21.80
CA GLY A 309 -15.37 11.06 -21.59
C GLY A 309 -14.30 10.19 -22.27
N LEU A 310 -14.68 8.99 -22.72
CA LEU A 310 -13.75 8.01 -23.31
C LEU A 310 -13.04 8.51 -24.58
N THR A 311 -13.63 9.44 -25.35
CA THR A 311 -12.98 10.02 -26.53
C THR A 311 -11.76 10.84 -26.10
N ALA A 312 -11.91 11.70 -25.10
CA ALA A 312 -10.82 12.47 -24.52
C ALA A 312 -9.76 11.58 -23.86
N VAL A 313 -10.17 10.52 -23.15
CA VAL A 313 -9.24 9.52 -22.56
C VAL A 313 -8.36 8.89 -23.64
N LYS A 314 -8.93 8.45 -24.75
CA LYS A 314 -8.16 7.86 -25.86
C LYS A 314 -7.20 8.86 -26.49
N ALA A 315 -7.66 10.09 -26.72
CA ALA A 315 -6.82 11.15 -27.29
C ALA A 315 -5.69 11.58 -26.32
N PHE A 316 -5.95 11.55 -25.02
CA PHE A 316 -4.94 11.78 -23.99
C PHE A 316 -3.84 10.73 -24.02
N LEU A 317 -4.22 9.46 -24.01
CA LEU A 317 -3.29 8.32 -24.01
C LEU A 317 -2.47 8.22 -25.30
N ASP A 318 -3.05 8.64 -26.43
CA ASP A 318 -2.38 8.60 -27.72
C ASP A 318 -1.24 9.63 -27.77
N GLY A 319 -0.01 9.12 -27.91
CA GLY A 319 1.18 9.95 -28.03
C GLY A 319 1.81 10.46 -26.72
N LEU A 320 1.45 9.89 -25.57
CA LEU A 320 2.26 10.01 -24.35
C LEU A 320 3.67 9.46 -24.61
N GLN A 321 4.70 10.13 -24.12
CA GLN A 321 6.10 9.77 -24.32
C GLN A 321 6.76 9.24 -23.05
N LEU A 322 6.39 9.76 -21.89
CA LEU A 322 7.02 9.46 -20.61
C LEU A 322 6.12 8.62 -19.70
N PHE A 323 4.82 8.90 -19.68
CA PHE A 323 3.88 8.09 -18.92
C PHE A 323 3.55 6.80 -19.66
N THR A 324 4.04 5.68 -19.15
CA THR A 324 3.77 4.36 -19.74
C THR A 324 2.36 3.88 -19.34
N PHE A 325 1.55 3.50 -20.34
CA PHE A 325 0.22 2.94 -20.09
C PHE A 325 0.32 1.51 -19.60
N ALA A 326 0.35 1.35 -18.28
CA ALA A 326 0.53 0.08 -17.59
C ALA A 326 -0.07 0.11 -16.19
N GLU A 327 -0.43 -1.05 -15.66
CA GLU A 327 -0.78 -1.21 -14.25
C GLU A 327 0.46 -1.09 -13.37
N SER A 328 0.25 -0.92 -12.08
CA SER A 328 1.21 -0.78 -11.00
C SER A 328 1.45 0.68 -10.61
N LEU A 329 2.41 0.88 -9.72
CA LEU A 329 2.78 2.20 -9.19
C LEU A 329 4.06 2.11 -8.35
N GLY A 330 4.64 3.26 -8.05
CA GLY A 330 5.72 3.39 -7.06
C GLY A 330 7.10 2.99 -7.56
N GLY A 331 7.24 2.71 -8.87
CA GLY A 331 8.54 2.60 -9.54
C GLY A 331 9.18 3.96 -9.78
N THR A 332 10.43 3.98 -10.25
CA THR A 332 11.13 5.22 -10.62
C THR A 332 10.51 5.89 -11.84
N GLU A 333 9.89 5.10 -12.71
CA GLU A 333 9.19 5.51 -13.92
C GLU A 333 7.76 5.98 -13.63
N SER A 334 7.25 6.87 -14.48
CA SER A 334 5.86 7.33 -14.46
C SER A 334 4.94 6.36 -15.20
N LEU A 335 3.85 5.96 -14.54
CA LEU A 335 2.83 5.08 -15.10
C LEU A 335 1.48 5.78 -15.14
N ILE A 336 0.65 5.38 -16.10
CA ILE A 336 -0.75 5.78 -16.19
C ILE A 336 -1.64 4.56 -16.42
N GLU A 337 -2.78 4.52 -15.76
CA GLU A 337 -3.81 3.51 -16.00
C GLU A 337 -5.19 4.14 -16.17
N HIS A 338 -6.06 3.39 -16.84
CA HIS A 338 -7.50 3.63 -16.90
C HIS A 338 -8.18 2.63 -15.96
N PRO A 339 -8.59 3.03 -14.74
CA PRO A 339 -9.04 2.09 -13.71
C PRO A 339 -10.19 1.20 -14.18
N THR A 340 -11.14 1.75 -14.93
CA THR A 340 -12.33 1.04 -15.41
C THR A 340 -12.00 -0.18 -16.29
N THR A 341 -10.95 -0.12 -17.09
CA THR A 341 -10.54 -1.23 -17.99
C THR A 341 -9.34 -2.01 -17.52
N MET A 342 -8.70 -1.60 -16.41
CA MET A 342 -7.47 -2.20 -15.88
C MET A 342 -7.65 -2.65 -14.42
N SER A 343 -7.16 -1.93 -13.45
CA SER A 343 -7.11 -2.36 -12.04
C SER A 343 -8.47 -2.64 -11.40
N HIS A 344 -9.56 -2.03 -11.88
CA HIS A 344 -10.93 -2.20 -11.39
C HIS A 344 -11.89 -2.80 -12.44
N ALA A 345 -11.35 -3.39 -13.51
CA ALA A 345 -12.14 -3.97 -14.59
C ALA A 345 -13.06 -5.14 -14.14
N THR A 346 -12.70 -5.82 -13.06
CA THR A 346 -13.48 -6.93 -12.50
C THR A 346 -14.65 -6.48 -11.61
N MET A 347 -14.69 -5.22 -11.19
CA MET A 347 -15.84 -4.68 -10.46
C MET A 347 -17.03 -4.50 -11.38
N THR A 348 -18.23 -4.73 -10.83
CA THR A 348 -19.47 -4.40 -11.55
C THR A 348 -19.56 -2.89 -11.81
N GLU A 349 -20.30 -2.48 -12.82
CA GLU A 349 -20.55 -1.06 -13.10
C GLU A 349 -21.16 -0.35 -11.88
N GLN A 350 -22.11 -1.00 -11.22
CA GLN A 350 -22.74 -0.47 -10.01
C GLN A 350 -21.73 -0.28 -8.88
N ALA A 351 -20.79 -1.23 -8.68
CA ALA A 351 -19.75 -1.12 -7.67
C ALA A 351 -18.76 0.00 -7.99
N ARG A 352 -18.35 0.16 -9.26
CA ARG A 352 -17.52 1.29 -9.70
C ARG A 352 -18.18 2.63 -9.47
N GLN A 353 -19.49 2.76 -9.81
CA GLN A 353 -20.26 3.98 -9.56
C GLN A 353 -20.32 4.31 -8.05
N ALA A 354 -20.59 3.31 -7.21
CA ALA A 354 -20.61 3.48 -5.75
C ALA A 354 -19.22 3.90 -5.21
N ALA A 355 -18.14 3.41 -5.79
CA ALA A 355 -16.77 3.81 -5.47
C ALA A 355 -16.39 5.19 -6.03
N GLY A 356 -17.21 5.80 -6.90
CA GLY A 356 -16.92 7.09 -7.55
C GLY A 356 -15.93 6.99 -8.71
N ILE A 357 -15.79 5.80 -9.31
CA ILE A 357 -14.89 5.56 -10.46
C ILE A 357 -15.68 5.83 -11.75
N THR A 358 -15.24 6.84 -12.49
CA THR A 358 -15.90 7.25 -13.74
C THR A 358 -15.23 6.61 -14.97
N GLU A 359 -15.93 6.61 -16.11
CA GLU A 359 -15.38 6.18 -17.41
C GLU A 359 -14.32 7.15 -17.96
N ALA A 360 -14.24 8.37 -17.42
CA ALA A 360 -13.27 9.39 -17.82
C ALA A 360 -12.05 9.46 -16.89
N MET A 361 -12.02 8.63 -15.87
CA MET A 361 -10.96 8.65 -14.86
C MET A 361 -9.68 8.01 -15.37
N LEU A 362 -8.58 8.73 -15.16
CA LEU A 362 -7.21 8.25 -15.32
C LEU A 362 -6.48 8.34 -13.98
N ARG A 363 -5.57 7.40 -13.69
CA ARG A 363 -4.71 7.42 -12.52
C ARG A 363 -3.25 7.47 -12.94
N LEU A 364 -2.52 8.48 -12.48
CA LEU A 364 -1.09 8.61 -12.62
C LEU A 364 -0.39 8.07 -11.38
N ALA A 365 0.62 7.23 -11.58
CA ALA A 365 1.66 6.97 -10.61
C ALA A 365 2.89 7.76 -11.02
N VAL A 366 3.09 8.91 -10.40
CA VAL A 366 4.12 9.87 -10.85
C VAL A 366 5.50 9.39 -10.41
N GLY A 367 6.42 9.27 -11.35
CA GLY A 367 7.79 8.82 -11.16
C GLY A 367 8.75 9.92 -10.67
N ILE A 368 10.04 9.66 -10.84
CA ILE A 368 11.11 10.57 -10.41
C ILE A 368 11.93 11.16 -11.57
N GLU A 369 11.36 11.15 -12.76
CA GLU A 369 11.92 11.83 -13.92
C GLU A 369 11.97 13.35 -13.68
N ASP A 370 12.60 14.08 -14.59
CA ASP A 370 12.62 15.55 -14.49
C ASP A 370 11.21 16.15 -14.52
N THR A 371 10.93 17.03 -13.57
CA THR A 371 9.60 17.63 -13.38
C THR A 371 9.11 18.36 -14.64
N GLN A 372 10.01 19.08 -15.33
CA GLN A 372 9.63 19.87 -16.51
C GLN A 372 9.31 18.97 -17.71
N ASP A 373 10.02 17.87 -17.84
CA ASP A 373 9.75 16.88 -18.90
C ASP A 373 8.37 16.24 -18.69
N LEU A 374 8.05 15.83 -17.45
CA LEU A 374 6.74 15.28 -17.09
C LEU A 374 5.60 16.28 -17.33
N LEU A 375 5.78 17.54 -16.93
CA LEU A 375 4.80 18.62 -17.18
C LEU A 375 4.58 18.85 -18.67
N THR A 376 5.63 18.78 -19.47
CA THR A 376 5.55 18.94 -20.92
C THR A 376 4.73 17.83 -21.56
N ASP A 377 5.02 16.56 -21.20
CA ASP A 377 4.31 15.40 -21.73
C ASP A 377 2.81 15.42 -21.37
N ILE A 378 2.48 15.71 -20.11
CA ILE A 378 1.10 15.81 -19.62
C ILE A 378 0.36 16.98 -20.31
N THR A 379 0.97 18.15 -20.44
CA THR A 379 0.31 19.31 -21.06
C THR A 379 0.01 19.03 -22.54
N MET A 380 0.93 18.42 -23.26
CA MET A 380 0.69 18.03 -24.65
C MET A 380 -0.44 16.99 -24.78
N ALA A 381 -0.55 16.07 -23.84
CA ALA A 381 -1.63 15.07 -23.78
C ALA A 381 -2.98 15.74 -23.47
N LEU A 382 -3.03 16.67 -22.53
CA LEU A 382 -4.23 17.45 -22.19
C LEU A 382 -4.71 18.29 -23.35
N ASP A 383 -3.79 18.94 -24.06
CA ASP A 383 -4.11 19.72 -25.27
C ASP A 383 -4.73 18.85 -26.38
N ARG A 384 -4.28 17.61 -26.53
CA ARG A 384 -4.90 16.64 -27.47
C ARG A 384 -6.30 16.26 -27.02
N ALA A 385 -6.48 15.91 -25.74
CA ALA A 385 -7.77 15.56 -25.16
C ALA A 385 -8.79 16.71 -25.27
N HIS A 386 -8.33 17.96 -25.09
CA HIS A 386 -9.20 19.14 -25.17
C HIS A 386 -9.75 19.40 -26.58
N ARG A 387 -9.03 18.95 -27.61
CA ARG A 387 -9.43 19.10 -29.02
C ARG A 387 -10.26 17.94 -29.56
N ALA A 388 -10.38 16.83 -28.83
CA ALA A 388 -11.08 15.62 -29.23
C ALA A 388 -12.56 15.67 -28.88
#